data_598ed635ab8371c30719ab6eef0c6419
#
_entry.id   598ed635ab8371c30719ab6eef0c6419
#
_cell.length_a   1.000
_cell.length_b   1.000
_cell.length_c   1.000
_cell.angle_alpha   90.00
_cell.angle_beta   90.00
_cell.angle_gamma   90.00
#
_symmetry.space_group_name_H-M   'P 1'
#
loop_
_entity.id
_entity.type
_entity.pdbx_description
1 polymer ?
#
loop_
_entity_poly.entity_id
_entity_poly.type
_entity_poly.pdbx_seq_one_letter_code
_entity_poly.pdbx_strand_id
1 'polypeptide(L)'
;MDRGASSEFIAEILKSSNQPVYLVEAWFDDGTIRMTDAWINVQWSTNTYTANGHFLGFSGLSETSDMSIPNVTVQVSAVDQTWISIALSKPYIDRRIAIYKGFLDYRLAIISNPLLVFDGRIDSMEISDDPNNGTCTIAVTASSQWVDFQRTPGRHTNDPEEQIWFPGDRGFQFVTNINREIKWGSL
;
A
#
# COMPACT_ATOMS: atom_id res chain seq x y z
N MET A 1 -15.89 5.28 -17.94
CA MET A 1 -15.74 5.50 -16.50
C MET A 1 -14.59 6.48 -16.32
N ASP A 2 -14.88 7.68 -15.87
CA ASP A 2 -13.84 8.68 -15.63
C ASP A 2 -13.12 8.30 -14.32
N ARG A 3 -11.82 8.02 -14.38
CA ARG A 3 -11.00 7.64 -13.22
C ARG A 3 -10.38 8.86 -12.52
N GLY A 4 -10.97 10.05 -12.73
CA GLY A 4 -10.42 11.29 -12.20
C GLY A 4 -9.18 11.79 -12.96
N ALA A 5 -8.93 11.26 -14.16
CA ALA A 5 -7.86 11.79 -15.01
C ALA A 5 -8.25 13.19 -15.50
N SER A 6 -7.34 14.15 -15.36
CA SER A 6 -7.57 15.50 -15.85
C SER A 6 -7.57 15.57 -17.38
N SER A 7 -8.19 16.58 -17.94
CA SER A 7 -8.22 16.77 -19.39
C SER A 7 -6.81 16.92 -19.99
N GLU A 8 -5.91 17.56 -19.25
CA GLU A 8 -4.51 17.74 -19.63
C GLU A 8 -3.76 16.41 -19.63
N PHE A 9 -4.02 15.54 -18.62
CA PHE A 9 -3.44 14.21 -18.55
C PHE A 9 -3.88 13.35 -19.74
N ILE A 10 -5.18 13.38 -20.10
CA ILE A 10 -5.73 12.67 -21.25
C ILE A 10 -5.13 13.20 -22.57
N ALA A 11 -5.01 14.51 -22.69
CA ALA A 11 -4.39 15.14 -23.86
C ALA A 11 -2.91 14.72 -24.02
N GLU A 12 -2.19 14.55 -22.92
CA GLU A 12 -0.79 14.13 -22.95
C GLU A 12 -0.64 12.67 -23.38
N ILE A 13 -1.51 11.77 -22.94
CA ILE A 13 -1.53 10.36 -23.40
C ILE A 13 -1.71 10.26 -24.91
N LEU A 14 -2.49 11.14 -25.51
CA LEU A 14 -2.82 11.10 -26.93
C LEU A 14 -1.69 11.67 -27.82
N LYS A 15 -0.66 12.28 -27.25
CA LYS A 15 0.48 12.79 -28.02
C LYS A 15 1.35 11.62 -28.54
N SER A 16 1.97 11.84 -29.68
CA SER A 16 2.91 10.87 -30.29
C SER A 16 4.23 10.75 -29.49
N SER A 17 4.56 11.72 -28.66
CA SER A 17 5.74 11.73 -27.79
C SER A 17 5.34 12.31 -26.45
N ASN A 18 5.61 11.58 -25.38
CA ASN A 18 5.38 11.99 -24.00
C ASN A 18 6.51 11.44 -23.10
N GLN A 19 6.64 12.03 -21.90
CA GLN A 19 7.61 11.62 -20.89
C GLN A 19 6.85 11.13 -19.64
N PRO A 20 6.47 9.85 -19.58
CA PRO A 20 5.79 9.31 -18.41
C PRO A 20 6.76 9.25 -17.22
N VAL A 21 6.24 9.44 -16.03
CA VAL A 21 6.96 9.36 -14.76
C VAL A 21 6.08 8.72 -13.71
N TYR A 22 6.68 7.90 -12.85
CA TYR A 22 6.03 7.33 -11.70
C TYR A 22 6.52 8.01 -10.43
N LEU A 23 5.58 8.26 -9.52
CA LEU A 23 5.83 8.83 -8.21
C LEU A 23 5.33 7.84 -7.18
N VAL A 24 6.19 7.50 -6.23
CA VAL A 24 5.87 6.56 -5.15
C VAL A 24 5.94 7.29 -3.83
N GLU A 25 4.91 7.16 -3.02
CA GLU A 25 4.86 7.64 -1.64
C GLU A 25 4.63 6.47 -0.69
N ALA A 26 5.44 6.40 0.37
CA ALA A 26 5.24 5.47 1.48
C ALA A 26 5.24 6.24 2.81
N TRP A 27 4.18 6.08 3.58
CA TRP A 27 3.99 6.82 4.84
C TRP A 27 4.40 5.97 6.03
N PHE A 28 5.48 6.39 6.71
CA PHE A 28 5.94 5.81 7.97
C PHE A 28 5.63 6.77 9.14
N ASP A 29 5.70 6.28 10.37
CA ASP A 29 5.40 7.07 11.57
C ASP A 29 6.31 8.30 11.74
N ASP A 30 7.54 8.19 11.30
CA ASP A 30 8.59 9.21 11.41
C ASP A 30 8.79 10.05 10.13
N GLY A 31 7.93 9.85 9.12
CA GLY A 31 7.96 10.64 7.90
C GLY A 31 7.53 9.88 6.66
N THR A 32 7.39 10.61 5.56
CA THR A 32 6.98 10.06 4.27
C THR A 32 8.20 9.93 3.36
N ILE A 33 8.40 8.75 2.79
CA ILE A 33 9.40 8.51 1.76
C ILE A 33 8.76 8.77 0.40
N ARG A 34 9.44 9.58 -0.43
CA ARG A 34 8.98 9.95 -1.77
C ARG A 34 10.07 9.67 -2.78
N MET A 35 9.75 8.86 -3.77
CA MET A 35 10.68 8.43 -4.83
C MET A 35 10.06 8.59 -6.20
N THR A 36 10.90 8.73 -7.21
CA THR A 36 10.49 8.76 -8.61
C THR A 36 11.46 7.97 -9.48
N ASP A 37 10.98 7.47 -10.61
CA ASP A 37 11.78 6.86 -11.67
C ASP A 37 12.38 7.89 -12.64
N ALA A 38 12.03 9.17 -12.47
CA ALA A 38 12.64 10.22 -13.25
C ALA A 38 14.14 10.34 -12.96
N TRP A 39 14.91 10.86 -13.90
CA TRP A 39 16.34 11.12 -13.75
C TRP A 39 16.65 12.43 -12.99
N ILE A 40 15.61 13.22 -12.64
CA ILE A 40 15.67 14.44 -11.84
C ILE A 40 14.64 14.40 -10.73
N ASN A 41 14.87 15.20 -9.68
CA ASN A 41 13.88 15.39 -8.64
C ASN A 41 12.64 16.08 -9.21
N VAL A 42 11.48 15.49 -8.94
CA VAL A 42 10.19 16.00 -9.43
C VAL A 42 9.46 16.67 -8.27
N GLN A 43 8.97 17.88 -8.53
CA GLN A 43 8.11 18.59 -7.58
C GLN A 43 6.65 18.46 -8.00
N TRP A 44 5.83 18.00 -7.06
CA TRP A 44 4.39 17.99 -7.23
C TRP A 44 3.72 18.55 -5.97
N SER A 45 2.91 19.58 -6.16
CA SER A 45 2.34 20.37 -5.06
C SER A 45 3.47 20.94 -4.17
N THR A 46 3.47 20.64 -2.88
CA THR A 46 4.51 21.04 -1.91
C THR A 46 5.58 19.97 -1.69
N ASN A 47 5.45 18.81 -2.34
CA ASN A 47 6.29 17.66 -2.10
C ASN A 47 7.37 17.51 -3.18
N THR A 48 8.56 17.10 -2.75
CA THR A 48 9.66 16.73 -3.65
C THR A 48 9.82 15.23 -3.68
N TYR A 49 9.78 14.65 -4.88
CA TYR A 49 10.07 13.23 -5.13
C TYR A 49 11.51 13.10 -5.56
N THR A 50 12.26 12.30 -4.84
CA THR A 50 13.69 12.18 -5.01
C THR A 50 14.03 11.21 -6.12
N ALA A 51 14.82 11.65 -7.07
CA ALA A 51 15.39 10.85 -8.15
C ALA A 51 16.79 10.37 -7.73
N ASN A 52 16.86 9.41 -6.82
CA ASN A 52 18.12 8.90 -6.29
C ASN A 52 18.61 7.61 -6.95
N GLY A 53 17.91 7.15 -7.99
CA GLY A 53 18.25 5.91 -8.70
C GLY A 53 17.98 4.62 -7.91
N HIS A 54 17.40 4.73 -6.70
CA HIS A 54 17.07 3.55 -5.90
C HIS A 54 15.75 2.92 -6.30
N PHE A 55 14.82 3.66 -6.88
CA PHE A 55 13.58 3.10 -7.40
C PHE A 55 13.87 2.35 -8.70
N LEU A 56 13.75 1.02 -8.67
CA LEU A 56 14.03 0.16 -9.84
C LEU A 56 12.78 -0.08 -10.69
N GLY A 57 11.60 -0.01 -10.09
CA GLY A 57 10.33 -0.24 -10.76
C GLY A 57 9.31 -0.90 -9.85
N PHE A 58 8.22 -1.32 -10.44
CA PHE A 58 7.19 -2.10 -9.76
C PHE A 58 6.60 -3.15 -10.70
N SER A 59 6.01 -4.20 -10.13
CA SER A 59 5.29 -5.23 -10.88
C SER A 59 4.10 -4.61 -11.64
N GLY A 60 3.77 -5.18 -12.81
CA GLY A 60 2.63 -4.69 -13.59
C GLY A 60 1.34 -4.68 -12.76
N LEU A 61 0.59 -3.59 -12.88
CA LEU A 61 -0.74 -3.46 -12.31
C LEU A 61 -1.73 -4.11 -13.27
N SER A 62 -2.40 -5.15 -12.81
CA SER A 62 -3.53 -5.75 -13.52
C SER A 62 -4.82 -5.30 -12.85
N GLU A 63 -5.73 -4.73 -13.63
CA GLU A 63 -7.09 -4.46 -13.17
C GLU A 63 -8.01 -5.51 -13.78
N THR A 64 -8.75 -6.18 -12.93
CA THR A 64 -9.77 -7.14 -13.33
C THR A 64 -11.15 -6.59 -12.97
N SER A 65 -12.18 -7.01 -13.70
CA SER A 65 -13.57 -6.69 -13.34
C SER A 65 -14.05 -7.50 -12.14
N ASP A 66 -13.29 -8.49 -11.73
CA ASP A 66 -13.58 -9.32 -10.57
C ASP A 66 -13.12 -8.61 -9.28
N MET A 67 -13.74 -8.96 -8.15
CA MET A 67 -13.35 -8.48 -6.82
C MET A 67 -12.04 -9.15 -6.35
N SER A 68 -11.02 -9.19 -7.20
CA SER A 68 -9.69 -9.65 -6.80
C SER A 68 -8.92 -8.52 -6.15
N ILE A 69 -8.09 -8.87 -5.16
CA ILE A 69 -7.22 -7.92 -4.49
C ILE A 69 -5.92 -7.84 -5.29
N PRO A 70 -5.67 -6.74 -6.01
CA PRO A 70 -4.41 -6.59 -6.73
C PRO A 70 -3.27 -6.34 -5.73
N ASN A 71 -2.18 -7.07 -5.90
CA ASN A 71 -0.92 -6.86 -5.19
C ASN A 71 0.08 -6.20 -6.12
N VAL A 72 0.89 -5.33 -5.57
CA VAL A 72 1.98 -4.66 -6.26
C VAL A 72 3.26 -4.88 -5.49
N THR A 73 4.32 -5.21 -6.21
CA THR A 73 5.66 -5.30 -5.62
C THR A 73 6.51 -4.15 -6.17
N VAL A 74 6.93 -3.25 -5.31
CA VAL A 74 7.86 -2.16 -5.61
C VAL A 74 9.27 -2.64 -5.34
N GLN A 75 10.16 -2.48 -6.31
CA GLN A 75 11.56 -2.85 -6.19
C GLN A 75 12.42 -1.61 -5.95
N VAL A 76 13.24 -1.66 -4.91
CA VAL A 76 14.15 -0.59 -4.52
C VAL A 76 15.57 -1.14 -4.44
N SER A 77 16.53 -0.44 -5.02
CA SER A 77 17.94 -0.78 -4.86
C SER A 77 18.38 -0.49 -3.42
N ALA A 78 18.97 -1.49 -2.78
CA ALA A 78 19.45 -1.41 -1.40
C ALA A 78 20.99 -1.41 -1.31
N VAL A 79 21.65 -1.02 -2.38
CA VAL A 79 23.12 -0.85 -2.38
C VAL A 79 23.55 0.18 -1.33
N ASP A 80 22.72 1.19 -1.08
CA ASP A 80 22.89 2.09 0.06
C ASP A 80 22.29 1.44 1.31
N GLN A 81 23.12 1.24 2.33
CA GLN A 81 22.72 0.64 3.61
C GLN A 81 21.59 1.39 4.33
N THR A 82 21.35 2.63 3.99
CA THR A 82 20.23 3.43 4.52
C THR A 82 18.88 2.74 4.28
N TRP A 83 18.69 2.16 3.10
CA TRP A 83 17.45 1.45 2.75
C TRP A 83 17.26 0.15 3.53
N ILE A 84 18.36 -0.58 3.74
CA ILE A 84 18.36 -1.79 4.59
C ILE A 84 18.01 -1.41 6.02
N SER A 85 18.61 -0.34 6.54
CA SER A 85 18.30 0.16 7.88
C SER A 85 16.83 0.52 8.03
N ILE A 86 16.23 1.17 7.04
CA ILE A 86 14.80 1.51 7.04
C ILE A 86 13.95 0.23 7.08
N ALA A 87 14.25 -0.74 6.23
CA ALA A 87 13.50 -2.00 6.16
C ALA A 87 13.59 -2.82 7.46
N LEU A 88 14.73 -2.78 8.16
CA LEU A 88 14.94 -3.54 9.39
C LEU A 88 14.48 -2.82 10.66
N SER A 89 14.49 -1.49 10.68
CA SER A 89 14.25 -0.73 11.92
C SER A 89 12.86 -0.10 12.00
N LYS A 90 12.18 0.11 10.87
CA LYS A 90 10.87 0.78 10.86
C LYS A 90 9.72 -0.22 10.84
N PRO A 91 8.64 0.02 11.60
CA PRO A 91 7.41 -0.75 11.47
C PRO A 91 6.75 -0.41 10.13
N TYR A 92 6.91 -1.30 9.15
CA TYR A 92 6.41 -1.10 7.79
C TYR A 92 5.07 -1.79 7.52
N ILE A 93 4.73 -2.80 8.32
CA ILE A 93 3.49 -3.57 8.14
C ILE A 93 2.29 -2.63 8.29
N ASP A 94 1.32 -2.78 7.36
CA ASP A 94 0.08 -2.01 7.34
C ASP A 94 0.27 -0.50 7.07
N ARG A 95 1.47 -0.07 6.64
CA ARG A 95 1.73 1.32 6.25
C ARG A 95 1.24 1.59 4.85
N ARG A 96 0.63 2.76 4.66
CA ARG A 96 0.09 3.16 3.36
C ARG A 96 1.21 3.37 2.34
N ILE A 97 0.99 2.90 1.12
CA ILE A 97 1.81 3.17 -0.04
C ILE A 97 0.91 3.55 -1.21
N ALA A 98 1.29 4.58 -1.95
CA ALA A 98 0.59 4.99 -3.15
C ALA A 98 1.55 5.18 -4.32
N ILE A 99 1.07 4.85 -5.51
CA ILE A 99 1.80 5.00 -6.77
C ILE A 99 0.96 5.89 -7.68
N TYR A 100 1.60 6.92 -8.19
CA TYR A 100 1.00 7.87 -9.13
C TYR A 100 1.72 7.80 -10.46
N LYS A 101 0.99 7.99 -11.54
CA LYS A 101 1.54 8.18 -12.87
C LYS A 101 1.31 9.61 -13.32
N GLY A 102 2.38 10.26 -13.74
CA GLY A 102 2.35 11.61 -14.28
C GLY A 102 3.07 11.70 -15.62
N PHE A 103 3.10 12.88 -16.17
CA PHE A 103 3.90 13.21 -17.35
C PHE A 103 4.70 14.49 -17.08
N LEU A 104 5.91 14.55 -17.61
CA LEU A 104 6.74 15.74 -17.54
C LEU A 104 6.63 16.53 -18.83
N ASP A 105 6.66 17.86 -18.70
CA ASP A 105 6.77 18.77 -19.82
C ASP A 105 8.23 18.91 -20.28
N TYR A 106 8.46 19.73 -21.31
CA TYR A 106 9.81 20.02 -21.81
C TYR A 106 10.70 20.76 -20.81
N ARG A 107 10.13 21.32 -19.75
CA ARG A 107 10.84 21.97 -18.62
C ARG A 107 11.04 21.02 -17.45
N LEU A 108 10.66 19.75 -17.61
CA LEU A 108 10.74 18.72 -16.60
C LEU A 108 9.83 18.97 -15.36
N ALA A 109 8.80 19.79 -15.58
CA ALA A 109 7.74 19.99 -14.59
C ALA A 109 6.58 19.04 -14.83
N ILE A 110 5.89 18.65 -13.76
CA ILE A 110 4.70 17.78 -13.87
C ILE A 110 3.58 18.51 -14.60
N ILE A 111 3.01 17.83 -15.59
CA ILE A 111 1.84 18.29 -16.33
C ILE A 111 0.61 17.85 -15.55
N SER A 112 -0.16 18.83 -15.02
CA SER A 112 -1.39 18.57 -14.30
C SER A 112 -1.22 17.69 -13.06
N ASN A 113 -2.32 17.18 -12.51
CA ASN A 113 -2.28 16.25 -11.38
C ASN A 113 -1.99 14.82 -11.86
N PRO A 114 -0.96 14.16 -11.30
CA PRO A 114 -0.70 12.75 -11.55
C PRO A 114 -1.91 11.90 -11.23
N LEU A 115 -2.11 10.85 -12.03
CA LEU A 115 -3.17 9.88 -11.83
C LEU A 115 -2.76 8.89 -10.74
N LEU A 116 -3.60 8.69 -9.73
CA LEU A 116 -3.43 7.63 -8.75
C LEU A 116 -3.65 6.28 -9.45
N VAL A 117 -2.61 5.44 -9.46
CA VAL A 117 -2.62 4.13 -10.12
C VAL A 117 -2.80 3.01 -9.11
N PHE A 118 -2.21 3.16 -7.93
CA PHE A 118 -2.33 2.20 -6.84
C PHE A 118 -2.36 2.92 -5.50
N ASP A 119 -3.24 2.46 -4.60
CA ASP A 119 -3.31 2.86 -3.20
C ASP A 119 -3.55 1.62 -2.35
N GLY A 120 -2.64 1.36 -1.44
CA GLY A 120 -2.68 0.14 -0.65
C GLY A 120 -1.85 0.23 0.61
N ARG A 121 -1.62 -0.95 1.20
CA ARG A 121 -0.84 -1.12 2.43
C ARG A 121 0.28 -2.11 2.22
N ILE A 122 1.40 -1.86 2.87
CA ILE A 122 2.58 -2.71 2.81
C ILE A 122 2.32 -3.96 3.64
N ASP A 123 2.46 -5.12 2.99
CA ASP A 123 2.30 -6.43 3.63
C ASP A 123 3.66 -7.01 4.05
N SER A 124 4.65 -6.92 3.18
CA SER A 124 5.98 -7.48 3.43
C SER A 124 7.08 -6.68 2.75
N MET A 125 8.27 -6.77 3.34
CA MET A 125 9.52 -6.34 2.73
C MET A 125 10.49 -7.51 2.71
N GLU A 126 11.03 -7.82 1.56
CA GLU A 126 12.02 -8.88 1.36
C GLU A 126 13.33 -8.25 0.89
N ILE A 127 14.42 -8.58 1.56
CA ILE A 127 15.77 -8.13 1.21
C ILE A 127 16.45 -9.30 0.49
N SER A 128 16.88 -9.06 -0.74
CA SER A 128 17.67 -10.02 -1.53
C SER A 128 19.05 -9.44 -1.79
N ASP A 129 20.07 -10.12 -1.28
CA ASP A 129 21.47 -9.75 -1.47
C ASP A 129 22.17 -10.83 -2.32
N ASP A 130 22.73 -10.41 -3.45
CA ASP A 130 23.55 -11.26 -4.30
C ASP A 130 24.99 -10.74 -4.36
N PRO A 131 25.86 -11.26 -3.48
CA PRO A 131 27.24 -10.83 -3.41
C PRO A 131 28.05 -11.17 -4.66
N ASN A 132 27.63 -12.16 -5.45
CA ASN A 132 28.34 -12.54 -6.69
C ASN A 132 28.17 -11.48 -7.79
N ASN A 133 26.98 -10.90 -7.87
CA ASN A 133 26.65 -9.86 -8.84
C ASN A 133 26.77 -8.45 -8.26
N GLY A 134 27.04 -8.32 -6.96
CA GLY A 134 27.11 -7.03 -6.26
C GLY A 134 25.78 -6.27 -6.25
N THR A 135 24.66 -6.99 -6.25
CA THR A 135 23.33 -6.40 -6.25
C THR A 135 22.60 -6.67 -4.95
N CYS A 136 22.03 -5.62 -4.37
CA CYS A 136 21.15 -5.75 -3.21
C CYS A 136 19.83 -5.03 -3.55
N THR A 137 18.72 -5.74 -3.36
CA THR A 137 17.39 -5.20 -3.66
C THR A 137 16.43 -5.44 -2.51
N ILE A 138 15.51 -4.50 -2.32
CA ILE A 138 14.37 -4.64 -1.41
C ILE A 138 13.11 -4.72 -2.28
N ALA A 139 12.36 -5.80 -2.11
CA ALA A 139 11.04 -5.98 -2.69
C ALA A 139 9.99 -5.64 -1.63
N VAL A 140 9.25 -4.57 -1.87
CA VAL A 140 8.15 -4.11 -1.01
C VAL A 140 6.85 -4.58 -1.64
N THR A 141 6.19 -5.56 -1.04
CA THR A 141 4.89 -6.06 -1.50
C THR A 141 3.78 -5.34 -0.75
N ALA A 142 2.83 -4.83 -1.51
CA ALA A 142 1.67 -4.11 -1.00
C ALA A 142 0.38 -4.65 -1.60
N SER A 143 -0.65 -4.74 -0.78
CA SER A 143 -2.01 -5.11 -1.18
C SER A 143 -2.90 -3.89 -1.24
N SER A 144 -3.87 -3.91 -2.13
CA SER A 144 -4.91 -2.89 -2.18
C SER A 144 -5.70 -2.82 -0.87
N GLN A 145 -6.28 -1.67 -0.55
CA GLN A 145 -7.15 -1.47 0.62
C GLN A 145 -8.34 -2.45 0.68
N TRP A 146 -8.68 -3.09 -0.43
CA TRP A 146 -9.71 -4.15 -0.49
C TRP A 146 -9.37 -5.37 0.37
N VAL A 147 -8.11 -5.55 0.78
CA VAL A 147 -7.70 -6.61 1.72
C VAL A 147 -8.46 -6.54 3.05
N ASP A 148 -8.89 -5.35 3.47
CA ASP A 148 -9.65 -5.18 4.72
C ASP A 148 -11.00 -5.90 4.69
N PHE A 149 -11.60 -6.12 3.51
CA PHE A 149 -12.82 -6.90 3.37
C PHE A 149 -12.62 -8.41 3.56
N GLN A 150 -11.39 -8.90 3.39
CA GLN A 150 -11.05 -10.30 3.63
C GLN A 150 -10.56 -10.57 5.05
N ARG A 151 -10.21 -9.51 5.80
CA ARG A 151 -9.79 -9.66 7.19
C ARG A 151 -10.96 -10.12 8.03
N THR A 152 -10.83 -11.29 8.63
CA THR A 152 -11.78 -11.76 9.65
C THR A 152 -11.48 -10.99 10.93
N PRO A 153 -12.39 -10.14 11.43
CA PRO A 153 -12.18 -9.48 12.71
C PRO A 153 -12.03 -10.54 13.77
N GLY A 154 -11.01 -10.44 14.63
CA GLY A 154 -10.74 -11.37 15.73
C GLY A 154 -11.75 -11.28 16.87
N ARG A 155 -12.92 -10.66 16.63
CA ARG A 155 -13.99 -10.54 17.63
C ARG A 155 -14.69 -11.88 17.81
N HIS A 156 -14.87 -12.26 19.05
CA HIS A 156 -15.61 -13.44 19.44
C HIS A 156 -17.02 -13.06 19.91
N THR A 157 -18.01 -13.88 19.57
CA THR A 157 -19.38 -13.73 20.05
C THR A 157 -19.50 -14.34 21.46
N ASN A 158 -18.89 -13.71 22.43
CA ASN A 158 -18.93 -14.12 23.83
C ASN A 158 -19.13 -12.89 24.74
N ASP A 159 -19.59 -13.16 25.97
CA ASP A 159 -19.87 -12.10 26.93
C ASP A 159 -18.63 -11.23 27.30
N PRO A 160 -17.43 -11.79 27.54
CA PRO A 160 -16.27 -10.97 27.86
C PRO A 160 -15.89 -9.98 26.74
N GLU A 161 -16.00 -10.38 25.47
CA GLU A 161 -15.70 -9.53 24.34
C GLU A 161 -16.77 -8.43 24.18
N GLU A 162 -18.04 -8.76 24.40
CA GLU A 162 -19.15 -7.81 24.32
C GLU A 162 -19.02 -6.74 25.42
N GLN A 163 -18.64 -7.13 26.64
CA GLN A 163 -18.47 -6.20 27.75
C GLN A 163 -17.33 -5.18 27.53
N ILE A 164 -16.35 -5.50 26.68
CA ILE A 164 -15.27 -4.55 26.32
C ILE A 164 -15.84 -3.39 25.51
N TRP A 165 -16.75 -3.69 24.57
CA TRP A 165 -17.30 -2.71 23.65
C TRP A 165 -18.59 -2.05 24.14
N PHE A 166 -19.41 -2.83 24.84
CA PHE A 166 -20.71 -2.40 25.35
C PHE A 166 -20.84 -2.81 26.82
N PRO A 167 -20.20 -2.08 27.74
CA PRO A 167 -20.25 -2.39 29.15
C PRO A 167 -21.69 -2.41 29.68
N GLY A 168 -22.09 -3.54 30.29
CA GLY A 168 -23.42 -3.71 30.84
C GLY A 168 -24.45 -4.35 29.90
N ASP A 169 -24.09 -4.63 28.66
CA ASP A 169 -24.94 -5.42 27.76
C ASP A 169 -24.95 -6.89 28.22
N ARG A 170 -26.14 -7.48 28.23
CA ARG A 170 -26.38 -8.87 28.66
C ARG A 170 -26.73 -9.82 27.52
N GLY A 171 -26.57 -9.38 26.27
CA GLY A 171 -26.93 -10.16 25.09
C GLY A 171 -26.23 -11.51 25.01
N PHE A 172 -24.98 -11.60 25.44
CA PHE A 172 -24.18 -12.82 25.42
C PHE A 172 -23.96 -13.48 26.80
N GLN A 173 -24.65 -13.02 27.84
CA GLN A 173 -24.48 -13.50 29.24
C GLN A 173 -24.64 -15.01 29.36
N PHE A 174 -25.48 -15.64 28.54
CA PHE A 174 -25.79 -17.06 28.60
C PHE A 174 -25.13 -17.91 27.51
N VAL A 175 -24.30 -17.35 26.66
CA VAL A 175 -23.65 -18.09 25.56
C VAL A 175 -22.83 -19.29 26.06
N THR A 176 -22.14 -19.14 27.19
CA THR A 176 -21.37 -20.22 27.81
C THR A 176 -22.25 -21.37 28.33
N ASN A 177 -23.54 -21.15 28.52
CA ASN A 177 -24.47 -22.09 29.07
C ASN A 177 -25.30 -22.83 27.97
N ILE A 178 -25.13 -22.47 26.69
CA ILE A 178 -25.90 -23.04 25.58
C ILE A 178 -25.67 -24.55 25.44
N ASN A 179 -24.46 -25.03 25.74
CA ASN A 179 -24.12 -26.46 25.67
C ASN A 179 -24.45 -27.25 26.96
N ARG A 180 -25.18 -26.65 27.89
CA ARG A 180 -25.56 -27.36 29.13
C ARG A 180 -26.71 -28.30 28.83
N GLU A 181 -26.53 -29.58 29.16
CA GLU A 181 -27.58 -30.56 29.06
C GLU A 181 -28.71 -30.22 30.05
N ILE A 182 -29.87 -29.84 29.53
CA ILE A 182 -31.05 -29.55 30.34
C ILE A 182 -31.85 -30.84 30.43
N LYS A 183 -31.85 -31.47 31.59
CA LYS A 183 -32.71 -32.65 31.87
C LYS A 183 -34.13 -32.15 32.16
N TRP A 184 -35.02 -32.35 31.21
CA TRP A 184 -36.44 -32.08 31.37
C TRP A 184 -37.10 -33.21 32.14
N GLY A 185 -37.79 -32.87 33.24
CA GLY A 185 -38.62 -33.86 33.96
C GLY A 185 -37.90 -34.75 34.98
N SER A 186 -36.67 -34.43 35.41
CA SER A 186 -36.09 -35.05 36.60
C SER A 186 -36.56 -34.33 37.86
N LEU A 187 -37.44 -34.93 38.62
CA LEU A 187 -37.68 -34.62 40.01
C LEU A 187 -36.48 -35.05 40.85
#